data_d44be96e3e35877ab982593122f717f5
#
_entry.id   d44be96e3e35877ab982593122f717f5
#
_cell.length_a   1.000
_cell.length_b   1.000
_cell.length_c   1.000
_cell.angle_alpha   90.00
_cell.angle_beta   90.00
_cell.angle_gamma   90.00
#
_symmetry.space_group_name_H-M   'P 1'
#
loop_
_entity.id
_entity.type
_entity.pdbx_description
1 polymer ?
#
loop_
_entity_poly.entity_id
_entity_poly.type
_entity_poly.pdbx_seq_one_letter_code
_entity_poly.pdbx_strand_id
1 'polypeptide(L)'
;YSFEFITAQVRSVTNQPIKYVLNTHHHGDHAGSNADFMPSAEVISHKNARTNIIRNNQTGPPRVTFADETAVFLGGTEAQAHHFGRGHTNGDAVIYFPDLRTVHTGDLFIYGERLDGSTLSPFWDFGNGGSAIEWPATLTKLLALDFETVIPGHGSIMTKDDIRTFRRKLETVIDRVTDQIAAGATREDIASRVDTSDLAWPLAPVRIQNVFDELTTAP
;
A
#
# COMPACT_ATOMS: atom_id res chain seq x y z
N TYR A 1 11.63 3.38 -8.40
CA TYR A 1 12.94 3.01 -8.95
C TYR A 1 12.88 3.00 -10.47
N SER A 2 14.01 3.28 -11.17
CA SER A 2 14.06 3.19 -12.62
C SER A 2 14.14 1.75 -13.12
N PHE A 3 13.74 1.53 -14.38
CA PHE A 3 13.85 0.24 -15.06
C PHE A 3 15.27 -0.32 -15.02
N GLU A 4 16.28 0.53 -15.26
CA GLU A 4 17.70 0.14 -15.25
C GLU A 4 18.13 -0.35 -13.85
N PHE A 5 17.69 0.35 -12.80
CA PHE A 5 18.00 -0.05 -11.42
C PHE A 5 17.39 -1.41 -11.11
N ILE A 6 16.08 -1.59 -11.37
CA ILE A 6 15.39 -2.87 -11.10
C ILE A 6 16.03 -4.01 -11.88
N THR A 7 16.30 -3.82 -13.17
CA THR A 7 16.92 -4.86 -14.01
C THR A 7 18.35 -5.18 -13.59
N ALA A 8 19.11 -4.21 -13.11
CA ALA A 8 20.45 -4.44 -12.56
C ALA A 8 20.37 -5.29 -11.26
N GLN A 9 19.41 -5.00 -10.37
CA GLN A 9 19.20 -5.81 -9.16
C GLN A 9 18.80 -7.25 -9.51
N VAL A 10 17.87 -7.46 -10.45
CA VAL A 10 17.50 -8.81 -10.91
C VAL A 10 18.70 -9.54 -11.49
N ARG A 11 19.49 -8.89 -12.35
CA ARG A 11 20.69 -9.48 -12.96
C ARG A 11 21.79 -9.83 -11.96
N SER A 12 21.83 -9.19 -10.80
CA SER A 12 22.79 -9.53 -9.72
C SER A 12 22.51 -10.88 -9.08
N VAL A 13 21.27 -11.41 -9.21
CA VAL A 13 20.85 -12.67 -8.60
C VAL A 13 20.49 -13.75 -9.62
N THR A 14 20.15 -13.37 -10.87
CA THR A 14 19.78 -14.34 -11.90
C THR A 14 19.99 -13.79 -13.32
N ASN A 15 20.30 -14.69 -14.26
CA ASN A 15 20.36 -14.38 -15.71
C ASN A 15 19.03 -14.69 -16.43
N GLN A 16 18.02 -15.15 -15.71
CA GLN A 16 16.72 -15.44 -16.32
C GLN A 16 15.98 -14.16 -16.69
N PRO A 17 15.20 -14.16 -17.78
CA PRO A 17 14.44 -12.98 -18.18
C PRO A 17 13.27 -12.73 -17.19
N ILE A 18 12.97 -11.46 -16.94
CA ILE A 18 11.74 -11.07 -16.26
C ILE A 18 10.55 -11.41 -17.16
N LYS A 19 9.59 -12.18 -16.65
CA LYS A 19 8.39 -12.61 -17.39
C LYS A 19 7.12 -11.92 -16.91
N TYR A 20 7.05 -11.59 -15.60
CA TYR A 20 5.91 -10.96 -14.99
C TYR A 20 6.34 -9.82 -14.07
N VAL A 21 5.51 -8.78 -14.02
CA VAL A 21 5.60 -7.68 -13.07
C VAL A 21 4.23 -7.58 -12.39
N LEU A 22 4.20 -7.75 -11.08
CA LEU A 22 3.00 -7.62 -10.27
C LEU A 22 3.05 -6.27 -9.56
N ASN A 23 2.20 -5.31 -9.97
CA ASN A 23 2.14 -4.02 -9.30
C ASN A 23 1.32 -4.11 -8.02
N THR A 24 1.85 -3.59 -6.92
CA THR A 24 1.11 -3.46 -5.66
C THR A 24 0.07 -2.35 -5.72
N HIS A 25 0.38 -1.23 -6.37
CA HIS A 25 -0.53 -0.11 -6.59
C HIS A 25 0.00 0.81 -7.71
N HIS A 26 -0.66 1.95 -7.94
CA HIS A 26 -0.42 2.79 -9.11
C HIS A 26 0.64 3.88 -8.95
N HIS A 27 1.19 4.15 -7.75
CA HIS A 27 2.15 5.23 -7.58
C HIS A 27 3.42 5.04 -8.40
N GLY A 28 4.06 6.16 -8.79
CA GLY A 28 5.14 6.15 -9.77
C GLY A 28 6.38 5.38 -9.35
N ASP A 29 6.68 5.31 -8.07
CA ASP A 29 7.78 4.53 -7.48
C ASP A 29 7.51 3.01 -7.47
N HIS A 30 6.24 2.59 -7.71
CA HIS A 30 5.83 1.19 -7.80
C HIS A 30 5.46 0.76 -9.23
N ALA A 31 4.87 1.64 -10.02
CA ALA A 31 4.35 1.33 -11.36
C ALA A 31 5.01 2.13 -12.50
N GLY A 32 5.87 3.09 -12.17
CA GLY A 32 6.41 4.04 -13.15
C GLY A 32 7.26 3.43 -14.28
N SER A 33 7.82 2.24 -14.07
CA SER A 33 8.59 1.52 -15.10
C SER A 33 7.76 0.51 -15.90
N ASN A 34 6.43 0.48 -15.75
CA ASN A 34 5.59 -0.49 -16.46
C ASN A 34 5.80 -0.47 -17.98
N ALA A 35 5.85 0.73 -18.58
CA ALA A 35 6.02 0.87 -20.02
C ALA A 35 7.32 0.23 -20.52
N ASP A 36 8.39 0.29 -19.73
CA ASP A 36 9.70 -0.28 -20.07
C ASP A 36 9.71 -1.80 -19.96
N PHE A 37 8.92 -2.38 -19.04
CA PHE A 37 8.79 -3.82 -18.89
C PHE A 37 7.85 -4.47 -19.92
N MET A 38 6.80 -3.78 -20.37
CA MET A 38 5.77 -4.32 -21.26
C MET A 38 6.25 -4.94 -22.59
N PRO A 39 7.37 -4.54 -23.18
CA PRO A 39 7.89 -5.22 -24.37
C PRO A 39 8.40 -6.64 -24.14
N SER A 40 8.76 -7.00 -22.90
CA SER A 40 9.40 -8.29 -22.57
C SER A 40 8.73 -9.06 -21.44
N ALA A 41 7.84 -8.43 -20.67
CA ALA A 41 7.15 -9.01 -19.53
C ALA A 41 5.66 -8.65 -19.53
N GLU A 42 4.83 -9.50 -18.93
CA GLU A 42 3.44 -9.18 -18.68
C GLU A 42 3.30 -8.42 -17.36
N VAL A 43 2.70 -7.25 -17.41
CA VAL A 43 2.43 -6.41 -16.25
C VAL A 43 1.00 -6.63 -15.77
N ILE A 44 0.84 -7.00 -14.52
CA ILE A 44 -0.44 -7.37 -13.89
C ILE A 44 -0.70 -6.44 -12.71
N SER A 45 -1.92 -5.94 -12.57
CA SER A 45 -2.33 -5.12 -11.42
C SER A 45 -3.80 -5.36 -11.05
N HIS A 46 -4.20 -4.86 -9.87
CA HIS A 46 -5.62 -4.71 -9.59
C HIS A 46 -6.27 -3.73 -10.58
N LYS A 47 -7.55 -3.98 -10.96
CA LYS A 47 -8.29 -3.16 -11.94
C LYS A 47 -8.32 -1.67 -11.60
N ASN A 48 -8.44 -1.33 -10.30
CA ASN A 48 -8.47 0.07 -9.86
C ASN A 48 -7.07 0.72 -9.98
N ALA A 49 -5.97 -0.01 -9.74
CA ALA A 49 -4.63 0.50 -9.97
C ALA A 49 -4.43 0.89 -11.44
N ARG A 50 -4.88 0.03 -12.38
CA ARG A 50 -4.89 0.37 -13.80
C ARG A 50 -5.73 1.62 -14.10
N THR A 51 -6.91 1.73 -13.50
CA THR A 51 -7.78 2.91 -13.67
C THR A 51 -7.08 4.18 -13.17
N ASN A 52 -6.41 4.11 -12.02
CA ASN A 52 -5.66 5.23 -11.47
C ASN A 52 -4.46 5.62 -12.35
N ILE A 53 -3.71 4.64 -12.89
CA ILE A 53 -2.62 4.87 -13.86
C ILE A 53 -3.13 5.69 -15.05
N ILE A 54 -4.26 5.30 -15.64
CA ILE A 54 -4.86 6.01 -16.78
C ILE A 54 -5.33 7.41 -16.38
N ARG A 55 -6.06 7.53 -15.25
CA ARG A 55 -6.61 8.80 -14.76
C ARG A 55 -5.52 9.82 -14.46
N ASN A 56 -4.38 9.35 -13.95
CA ASN A 56 -3.23 10.19 -13.60
C ASN A 56 -2.26 10.39 -14.78
N ASN A 57 -2.64 10.02 -16.01
CA ASN A 57 -1.83 10.14 -17.23
C ASN A 57 -0.44 9.47 -17.11
N GLN A 58 -0.33 8.40 -16.34
CA GLN A 58 0.89 7.61 -16.23
C GLN A 58 1.04 6.67 -17.44
N THR A 59 2.26 6.34 -17.80
CA THR A 59 2.58 5.43 -18.92
C THR A 59 2.47 3.96 -18.49
N GLY A 60 2.25 3.07 -19.46
CA GLY A 60 2.27 1.62 -19.22
C GLY A 60 1.10 1.08 -18.39
N PRO A 61 -0.17 1.44 -18.68
CA PRO A 61 -1.29 0.83 -17.99
C PRO A 61 -1.33 -0.68 -18.25
N PRO A 62 -1.33 -1.53 -17.19
CA PRO A 62 -1.30 -2.99 -17.32
C PRO A 62 -2.42 -3.53 -18.22
N ARG A 63 -2.10 -4.52 -19.06
CA ARG A 63 -3.08 -5.17 -19.95
C ARG A 63 -3.86 -6.27 -19.25
N VAL A 64 -3.26 -6.90 -18.25
CA VAL A 64 -3.88 -7.94 -17.44
C VAL A 64 -4.24 -7.36 -16.08
N THR A 65 -5.49 -7.56 -15.68
CA THR A 65 -5.98 -7.07 -14.37
C THR A 65 -6.80 -8.15 -13.66
N PHE A 66 -6.85 -8.04 -12.34
CA PHE A 66 -7.71 -8.87 -11.49
C PHE A 66 -8.62 -8.00 -10.60
N ALA A 67 -9.64 -8.60 -10.02
CA ALA A 67 -10.58 -7.92 -9.11
C ALA A 67 -10.28 -8.23 -7.65
N ASP A 68 -10.21 -9.51 -7.32
CA ASP A 68 -10.05 -9.97 -5.94
C ASP A 68 -8.68 -10.63 -5.75
N GLU A 69 -8.36 -11.62 -6.58
CA GLU A 69 -7.09 -12.33 -6.55
C GLU A 69 -6.66 -12.86 -7.91
N THR A 70 -5.38 -13.15 -8.05
CA THR A 70 -4.79 -13.89 -9.17
C THR A 70 -3.50 -14.56 -8.72
N ALA A 71 -3.03 -15.55 -9.46
CA ALA A 71 -1.75 -16.19 -9.21
C ALA A 71 -0.92 -16.32 -10.49
N VAL A 72 0.39 -16.23 -10.34
CA VAL A 72 1.37 -16.51 -11.39
C VAL A 72 2.22 -17.70 -10.94
N PHE A 73 2.37 -18.68 -11.81
CA PHE A 73 3.23 -19.85 -11.61
C PHE A 73 4.40 -19.79 -12.56
N LEU A 74 5.61 -19.69 -12.03
CA LEU A 74 6.82 -19.59 -12.81
C LEU A 74 7.99 -20.30 -12.11
N GLY A 75 8.66 -21.22 -12.82
CA GLY A 75 9.85 -21.90 -12.30
C GLY A 75 9.64 -22.71 -11.03
N GLY A 76 8.43 -23.22 -10.79
CA GLY A 76 8.08 -23.95 -9.57
C GLY A 76 7.67 -23.06 -8.39
N THR A 77 7.64 -21.74 -8.57
CA THR A 77 7.21 -20.78 -7.55
C THR A 77 5.80 -20.27 -7.88
N GLU A 78 4.97 -20.15 -6.86
CA GLU A 78 3.68 -19.48 -6.92
C GLU A 78 3.80 -18.07 -6.32
N ALA A 79 3.31 -17.07 -7.04
CA ALA A 79 3.13 -15.69 -6.56
C ALA A 79 1.65 -15.32 -6.67
N GLN A 80 0.98 -15.16 -5.54
CA GLN A 80 -0.41 -14.75 -5.45
C GLN A 80 -0.51 -13.24 -5.28
N ALA A 81 -1.40 -12.59 -6.02
CA ALA A 81 -1.73 -11.18 -5.81
C ALA A 81 -3.17 -11.08 -5.27
N HIS A 82 -3.34 -10.45 -4.11
CA HIS A 82 -4.63 -10.31 -3.42
C HIS A 82 -5.00 -8.84 -3.24
N HIS A 83 -6.26 -8.49 -3.52
CA HIS A 83 -6.85 -7.22 -3.14
C HIS A 83 -7.81 -7.43 -1.97
N PHE A 84 -7.43 -6.98 -0.78
CA PHE A 84 -8.22 -7.19 0.44
C PHE A 84 -9.20 -6.05 0.74
N GLY A 85 -9.09 -4.94 0.05
CA GLY A 85 -9.89 -3.73 0.24
C GLY A 85 -9.04 -2.46 0.10
N ARG A 86 -9.65 -1.33 0.42
CA ARG A 86 -8.98 -0.03 0.37
C ARG A 86 -8.08 0.19 1.59
N GLY A 87 -7.04 0.97 1.41
CA GLY A 87 -6.14 1.42 2.46
C GLY A 87 -5.36 2.62 1.97
N HIS A 88 -4.14 2.40 1.49
CA HIS A 88 -3.31 3.42 0.88
C HIS A 88 -3.94 4.01 -0.39
N THR A 89 -4.47 3.14 -1.26
CA THR A 89 -5.26 3.47 -2.45
C THR A 89 -6.49 2.55 -2.54
N ASN A 90 -7.32 2.72 -3.57
CA ASN A 90 -8.39 1.75 -3.87
C ASN A 90 -7.93 0.57 -4.75
N GLY A 91 -6.68 0.55 -5.14
CA GLY A 91 -6.11 -0.47 -6.03
C GLY A 91 -4.96 -1.25 -5.40
N ASP A 92 -4.83 -1.22 -4.08
CA ASP A 92 -3.76 -1.90 -3.37
C ASP A 92 -3.83 -3.41 -3.54
N ALA A 93 -2.68 -4.02 -3.80
CA ALA A 93 -2.51 -5.46 -3.87
C ALA A 93 -1.34 -5.90 -2.99
N VAL A 94 -1.53 -7.04 -2.33
CA VAL A 94 -0.49 -7.74 -1.59
C VAL A 94 0.01 -8.89 -2.45
N ILE A 95 1.32 -9.04 -2.58
CA ILE A 95 1.93 -10.16 -3.28
C ILE A 95 2.39 -11.18 -2.23
N TYR A 96 1.78 -12.35 -2.24
CA TYR A 96 2.05 -13.41 -1.30
C TYR A 96 2.77 -14.58 -1.98
N PHE A 97 3.83 -15.04 -1.35
CA PHE A 97 4.63 -16.22 -1.73
C PHE A 97 4.41 -17.31 -0.68
N PRO A 98 3.46 -18.25 -0.91
CA PRO A 98 3.08 -19.25 0.09
C PRO A 98 4.26 -20.10 0.58
N ASP A 99 5.05 -20.64 -0.35
CA ASP A 99 6.19 -21.52 -0.04
C ASP A 99 7.30 -20.80 0.77
N LEU A 100 7.39 -19.48 0.64
CA LEU A 100 8.36 -18.65 1.37
C LEU A 100 7.76 -18.03 2.64
N ARG A 101 6.47 -18.23 2.90
CA ARG A 101 5.72 -17.58 3.98
C ARG A 101 6.01 -16.08 4.05
N THR A 102 6.05 -15.44 2.87
CA THR A 102 6.47 -14.05 2.70
C THR A 102 5.39 -13.25 1.96
N VAL A 103 5.12 -12.04 2.43
CA VAL A 103 4.27 -11.06 1.74
C VAL A 103 5.04 -9.81 1.36
N HIS A 104 4.78 -9.26 0.18
CA HIS A 104 5.12 -7.89 -0.17
C HIS A 104 3.84 -7.07 -0.17
N THR A 105 3.78 -6.08 0.72
CA THR A 105 2.53 -5.36 1.02
C THR A 105 2.31 -4.12 0.17
N GLY A 106 3.32 -3.71 -0.63
CA GLY A 106 3.31 -2.34 -1.11
C GLY A 106 3.09 -1.36 0.05
N ASP A 107 2.48 -0.24 -0.22
CA ASP A 107 2.30 0.83 0.77
C ASP A 107 1.10 0.61 1.71
N LEU A 108 0.42 -0.54 1.64
CA LEU A 108 -0.46 -0.98 2.73
C LEU A 108 0.28 -1.14 4.06
N PHE A 109 1.61 -1.31 4.01
CA PHE A 109 2.46 -1.25 5.18
C PHE A 109 3.80 -0.64 4.81
N ILE A 110 4.18 0.42 5.50
CA ILE A 110 5.46 1.11 5.39
C ILE A 110 6.05 1.27 6.78
N TYR A 111 7.39 1.24 6.88
CA TYR A 111 8.08 1.29 8.17
C TYR A 111 9.45 1.96 8.06
N GLY A 112 9.84 2.65 9.12
CA GLY A 112 11.18 3.22 9.25
C GLY A 112 11.25 4.70 8.92
N GLU A 113 12.37 5.11 8.35
CA GLU A 113 12.70 6.51 8.08
C GLU A 113 12.96 6.73 6.58
N ARG A 114 12.69 7.94 6.13
CA ARG A 114 13.13 8.41 4.82
C ARG A 114 14.62 8.72 4.83
N LEU A 115 15.19 8.95 3.64
CA LEU A 115 16.60 9.33 3.47
C LEU A 115 16.97 10.64 4.20
N ASP A 116 16.01 11.50 4.47
CA ASP A 116 16.17 12.75 5.21
C ASP A 116 16.03 12.56 6.73
N GLY A 117 15.88 11.32 7.21
CA GLY A 117 15.71 10.97 8.63
C GLY A 117 14.29 11.17 9.17
N SER A 118 13.34 11.63 8.35
CA SER A 118 11.94 11.74 8.79
C SER A 118 11.26 10.37 8.86
N THR A 119 10.46 10.16 9.91
CA THR A 119 9.72 8.90 10.10
C THR A 119 8.67 8.72 9.01
N LEU A 120 8.60 7.51 8.44
CA LEU A 120 7.52 7.09 7.56
C LEU A 120 6.22 6.97 8.35
N SER A 121 5.18 7.62 7.85
CA SER A 121 3.83 7.56 8.41
C SER A 121 2.82 7.17 7.33
N PRO A 122 1.67 6.58 7.68
CA PRO A 122 0.69 6.16 6.69
C PRO A 122 0.23 7.34 5.83
N PHE A 123 0.03 7.04 4.56
CA PHE A 123 -0.49 7.97 3.58
C PHE A 123 -1.70 7.32 2.89
N TRP A 124 -2.89 7.78 3.22
CA TRP A 124 -4.10 7.43 2.47
C TRP A 124 -4.30 8.41 1.33
N ASP A 125 -4.20 7.92 0.11
CA ASP A 125 -4.41 8.72 -1.10
C ASP A 125 -5.90 8.82 -1.42
N PHE A 126 -6.57 9.75 -0.76
CA PHE A 126 -8.01 10.00 -0.96
C PHE A 126 -8.36 10.29 -2.42
N GLY A 127 -7.50 11.03 -3.12
CA GLY A 127 -7.68 11.37 -4.53
C GLY A 127 -7.76 10.13 -5.42
N ASN A 128 -7.11 9.05 -5.03
CA ASN A 128 -7.12 7.75 -5.71
C ASN A 128 -7.84 6.66 -4.90
N GLY A 129 -8.83 7.10 -4.11
CA GLY A 129 -9.76 6.23 -3.41
C GLY A 129 -9.17 5.47 -2.22
N GLY A 130 -8.06 5.92 -1.66
CA GLY A 130 -7.55 5.43 -0.38
C GLY A 130 -8.55 5.69 0.75
N SER A 131 -8.50 4.90 1.82
CA SER A 131 -9.41 5.01 2.96
C SER A 131 -8.66 4.73 4.26
N ALA A 132 -8.63 5.70 5.16
CA ALA A 132 -8.11 5.50 6.50
C ALA A 132 -8.99 4.54 7.29
N ILE A 133 -10.32 4.63 7.12
CA ILE A 133 -11.31 3.89 7.90
C ILE A 133 -11.38 2.41 7.50
N GLU A 134 -11.28 2.10 6.21
CA GLU A 134 -11.29 0.71 5.74
C GLU A 134 -9.94 0.00 5.94
N TRP A 135 -8.85 0.76 6.06
CA TRP A 135 -7.50 0.19 6.13
C TRP A 135 -7.31 -0.86 7.25
N PRO A 136 -7.79 -0.65 8.50
CA PRO A 136 -7.68 -1.69 9.53
C PRO A 136 -8.35 -3.02 9.15
N ALA A 137 -9.52 -2.96 8.50
CA ALA A 137 -10.21 -4.16 8.02
C ALA A 137 -9.44 -4.86 6.88
N THR A 138 -8.85 -4.09 5.96
CA THR A 138 -7.97 -4.57 4.90
C THR A 138 -6.76 -5.30 5.48
N LEU A 139 -6.09 -4.71 6.49
CA LEU A 139 -4.97 -5.35 7.19
C LEU A 139 -5.39 -6.58 7.98
N THR A 140 -6.61 -6.63 8.50
CA THR A 140 -7.14 -7.81 9.18
C THR A 140 -7.23 -9.01 8.24
N LYS A 141 -7.68 -8.79 7.00
CA LYS A 141 -7.73 -9.84 5.97
C LYS A 141 -6.32 -10.28 5.56
N LEU A 142 -5.40 -9.35 5.36
CA LEU A 142 -3.99 -9.65 5.11
C LEU A 142 -3.40 -10.53 6.22
N LEU A 143 -3.66 -10.19 7.48
CA LEU A 143 -3.16 -10.92 8.66
C LEU A 143 -3.74 -12.34 8.78
N ALA A 144 -4.78 -12.70 8.03
CA ALA A 144 -5.30 -14.07 7.99
C ALA A 144 -4.44 -15.01 7.12
N LEU A 145 -3.59 -14.49 6.23
CA LEU A 145 -2.63 -15.31 5.48
C LEU A 145 -1.57 -15.93 6.42
N ASP A 146 -1.03 -17.07 5.99
CA ASP A 146 0.04 -17.76 6.72
C ASP A 146 1.42 -17.26 6.26
N PHE A 147 1.91 -16.19 6.86
CA PHE A 147 3.23 -15.62 6.60
C PHE A 147 3.96 -15.23 7.88
N GLU A 148 5.27 -15.08 7.77
CA GLU A 148 6.17 -14.62 8.83
C GLU A 148 6.92 -13.36 8.40
N THR A 149 7.41 -13.35 7.16
CA THR A 149 8.23 -12.28 6.60
C THR A 149 7.38 -11.25 5.86
N VAL A 150 7.64 -9.98 6.11
CA VAL A 150 6.97 -8.85 5.47
C VAL A 150 7.99 -7.98 4.74
N ILE A 151 7.77 -7.79 3.45
CA ILE A 151 8.48 -6.81 2.63
C ILE A 151 7.54 -5.61 2.51
N PRO A 152 7.81 -4.49 3.23
CA PRO A 152 6.97 -3.29 3.12
C PRO A 152 7.19 -2.58 1.78
N GLY A 153 6.31 -1.65 1.43
CA GLY A 153 6.54 -0.78 0.28
C GLY A 153 7.78 0.10 0.45
N HIS A 154 7.96 0.59 1.66
CA HIS A 154 9.14 1.36 2.09
C HIS A 154 9.61 0.90 3.45
N GLY A 155 10.93 0.79 3.62
CA GLY A 155 11.57 0.39 4.87
C GLY A 155 12.24 -0.98 4.82
N SER A 156 12.64 -1.46 5.98
CA SER A 156 13.32 -2.76 6.13
C SER A 156 12.33 -3.92 6.14
N ILE A 157 12.85 -5.14 5.99
CA ILE A 157 12.07 -6.36 6.18
C ILE A 157 11.56 -6.41 7.63
N MET A 158 10.29 -6.73 7.78
CA MET A 158 9.53 -6.70 9.02
C MET A 158 8.81 -8.03 9.27
N THR A 159 8.01 -8.07 10.33
CA THR A 159 7.26 -9.24 10.77
C THR A 159 5.75 -9.00 10.75
N LYS A 160 5.01 -10.07 10.91
CA LYS A 160 3.54 -10.02 11.04
C LYS A 160 3.07 -9.18 12.24
N ASP A 161 3.85 -9.16 13.34
CA ASP A 161 3.52 -8.38 14.53
C ASP A 161 3.67 -6.88 14.32
N ASP A 162 4.55 -6.47 13.43
CA ASP A 162 4.69 -5.07 13.05
C ASP A 162 3.47 -4.56 12.29
N ILE A 163 2.88 -5.37 11.41
CA ILE A 163 1.59 -5.05 10.77
C ILE A 163 0.47 -4.94 11.81
N ARG A 164 0.43 -5.84 12.82
CA ARG A 164 -0.56 -5.75 13.91
C ARG A 164 -0.41 -4.44 14.69
N THR A 165 0.82 -4.02 14.93
CA THR A 165 1.12 -2.75 15.62
C THR A 165 0.72 -1.56 14.77
N PHE A 166 1.04 -1.56 13.48
CA PHE A 166 0.63 -0.53 12.53
C PHE A 166 -0.89 -0.40 12.45
N ARG A 167 -1.61 -1.52 12.37
CA ARG A 167 -3.09 -1.53 12.36
C ARG A 167 -3.67 -0.89 13.63
N ARG A 168 -3.17 -1.25 14.83
CA ARG A 168 -3.63 -0.65 16.09
C ARG A 168 -3.41 0.86 16.13
N LYS A 169 -2.30 1.35 15.57
CA LYS A 169 -2.05 2.79 15.48
C LYS A 169 -3.05 3.49 14.56
N LEU A 170 -3.41 2.88 13.42
CA LEU A 170 -4.47 3.40 12.54
C LEU A 170 -5.81 3.47 13.28
N GLU A 171 -6.20 2.38 13.95
CA GLU A 171 -7.40 2.32 14.78
C GLU A 171 -7.40 3.45 15.83
N THR A 172 -6.29 3.67 16.52
CA THR A 172 -6.14 4.76 17.50
C THR A 172 -6.35 6.14 16.89
N VAL A 173 -5.84 6.39 15.69
CA VAL A 173 -6.06 7.69 14.99
C VAL A 173 -7.54 7.87 14.68
N ILE A 174 -8.20 6.84 14.16
CA ILE A 174 -9.63 6.86 13.81
C ILE A 174 -10.48 7.11 15.06
N ASP A 175 -10.22 6.39 16.15
CA ASP A 175 -10.92 6.53 17.42
C ASP A 175 -10.80 7.96 17.98
N ARG A 176 -9.57 8.51 18.00
CA ARG A 176 -9.33 9.89 18.48
C ARG A 176 -10.06 10.94 17.64
N VAL A 177 -10.09 10.77 16.31
CA VAL A 177 -10.86 11.67 15.43
C VAL A 177 -12.35 11.53 15.71
N THR A 178 -12.86 10.31 15.86
CA THR A 178 -14.26 10.02 16.19
C THR A 178 -14.68 10.68 17.50
N ASP A 179 -13.86 10.55 18.54
CA ASP A 179 -14.13 11.15 19.86
C ASP A 179 -14.17 12.69 19.77
N GLN A 180 -13.29 13.32 19.02
CA GLN A 180 -13.27 14.76 18.83
C GLN A 180 -14.48 15.24 18.01
N ILE A 181 -14.93 14.48 17.00
CA ILE A 181 -16.17 14.77 16.27
C ILE A 181 -17.37 14.73 17.24
N ALA A 182 -17.46 13.70 18.08
CA ALA A 182 -18.50 13.60 19.10
C ALA A 182 -18.45 14.76 20.12
N ALA A 183 -17.27 15.31 20.40
CA ALA A 183 -17.05 16.49 21.23
C ALA A 183 -17.28 17.84 20.49
N GLY A 184 -17.80 17.82 19.25
CA GLY A 184 -18.14 19.00 18.47
C GLY A 184 -16.96 19.65 17.75
N ALA A 185 -15.89 18.91 17.45
CA ALA A 185 -14.82 19.41 16.62
C ALA A 185 -15.31 19.70 15.19
N THR A 186 -14.79 20.75 14.58
CA THR A 186 -15.00 21.07 13.18
C THR A 186 -13.83 20.57 12.32
N ARG A 187 -14.01 20.55 11.00
CA ARG A 187 -12.96 20.20 10.06
C ARG A 187 -11.72 21.08 10.21
N GLU A 188 -11.91 22.36 10.52
CA GLU A 188 -10.86 23.36 10.65
C GLU A 188 -10.00 23.16 11.90
N ASP A 189 -10.61 22.71 13.01
CA ASP A 189 -9.92 22.59 14.31
C ASP A 189 -9.53 21.16 14.68
N ILE A 190 -10.06 20.13 13.99
CA ILE A 190 -9.84 18.72 14.33
C ILE A 190 -8.35 18.36 14.46
N ALA A 191 -7.52 18.86 13.56
CA ALA A 191 -6.09 18.52 13.55
C ALA A 191 -5.34 19.04 14.78
N SER A 192 -5.82 20.13 15.39
CA SER A 192 -5.24 20.69 16.63
C SER A 192 -5.74 19.98 17.89
N ARG A 193 -6.84 19.23 17.80
CA ARG A 193 -7.44 18.49 18.91
C ARG A 193 -6.98 17.04 19.01
N VAL A 194 -6.46 16.49 17.92
CA VAL A 194 -6.02 15.08 17.85
C VAL A 194 -4.51 15.00 18.03
N ASP A 195 -4.06 14.56 19.20
CA ASP A 195 -2.65 14.28 19.46
C ASP A 195 -2.28 12.90 18.93
N THR A 196 -1.18 12.83 18.15
CA THR A 196 -0.61 11.58 17.61
C THR A 196 0.87 11.42 17.96
N SER A 197 1.38 12.22 18.90
CA SER A 197 2.80 12.26 19.27
C SER A 197 3.30 10.92 19.85
N ASP A 198 2.44 10.23 20.60
CA ASP A 198 2.70 8.91 21.18
C ASP A 198 2.75 7.78 20.15
N LEU A 199 2.23 8.02 18.95
CA LEU A 199 2.25 7.04 17.88
C LEU A 199 3.56 7.05 17.08
N ALA A 200 4.43 8.04 17.31
CA ALA A 200 5.63 8.29 16.51
C ALA A 200 5.33 8.43 15.00
N TRP A 201 4.15 8.96 14.66
CA TRP A 201 3.74 9.26 13.30
C TRP A 201 3.57 10.77 13.12
N PRO A 202 4.41 11.43 12.35
CA PRO A 202 4.28 12.87 12.05
C PRO A 202 3.16 13.09 11.03
N LEU A 203 1.90 12.92 11.45
CA LEU A 203 0.75 13.11 10.56
C LEU A 203 0.56 14.60 10.28
N ALA A 204 0.62 14.98 9.02
CA ALA A 204 0.27 16.34 8.61
C ALA A 204 -1.20 16.65 8.93
N PRO A 205 -1.56 17.90 9.29
CA PRO A 205 -2.94 18.29 9.61
C PRO A 205 -3.99 17.81 8.61
N VAL A 206 -3.68 17.89 7.32
CA VAL A 206 -4.57 17.42 6.25
C VAL A 206 -4.90 15.92 6.36
N ARG A 207 -4.01 15.09 6.95
CA ARG A 207 -4.29 13.66 7.14
C ARG A 207 -5.41 13.44 8.16
N ILE A 208 -5.37 14.17 9.27
CA ILE A 208 -6.42 14.12 10.29
C ILE A 208 -7.73 14.69 9.73
N GLN A 209 -7.69 15.79 8.98
CA GLN A 209 -8.85 16.36 8.29
C GLN A 209 -9.47 15.36 7.30
N ASN A 210 -8.66 14.59 6.60
CA ASN A 210 -9.16 13.56 5.69
C ASN A 210 -9.91 12.46 6.44
N VAL A 211 -9.43 12.02 7.61
CA VAL A 211 -10.17 11.06 8.45
C VAL A 211 -11.51 11.66 8.92
N PHE A 212 -11.50 12.93 9.31
CA PHE A 212 -12.72 13.66 9.64
C PHE A 212 -13.71 13.68 8.46
N ASP A 213 -13.24 14.03 7.27
CA ASP A 213 -14.07 14.08 6.06
C ASP A 213 -14.69 12.70 5.77
N GLU A 214 -13.89 11.63 5.87
CA GLU A 214 -14.37 10.26 5.63
C GLU A 214 -15.40 9.80 6.67
N LEU A 215 -15.25 10.19 7.95
CA LEU A 215 -16.19 9.85 9.02
C LEU A 215 -17.49 10.66 8.96
N THR A 216 -17.46 11.87 8.40
CA THR A 216 -18.62 12.78 8.39
C THR A 216 -19.33 12.84 7.05
N THR A 217 -18.70 12.36 5.95
CA THR A 217 -19.35 12.24 4.66
C THR A 217 -20.11 10.91 4.64
N ALA A 218 -21.44 10.98 4.64
CA ALA A 218 -22.25 9.77 4.51
C ALA A 218 -21.95 9.04 3.21
N PRO A 219 -21.96 7.69 3.22
CA PRO A 219 -21.79 6.89 2.01
C PRO A 219 -22.92 7.13 0.98
#